data_2349db9ea3e789e183ad2517b474ece1
#
_entry.id   2349db9ea3e789e183ad2517b474ece1
#
_cell.length_a   1.000
_cell.length_b   1.000
_cell.length_c   1.000
_cell.angle_alpha   90.00
_cell.angle_beta   90.00
_cell.angle_gamma   90.00
#
_symmetry.space_group_name_H-M   'P 1'
#
loop_
_entity.id
_entity.type
_entity.pdbx_description
1 polymer ?
#
loop_
_entity_poly.entity_id
_entity_poly.type
_entity_poly.pdbx_seq_one_letter_code
_entity_poly.pdbx_strand_id
1 'polypeptide(L)'
;SLYPKQTLIEFSQTILGKWLGKLLMIPYFFGWYMIIWITVREFGEFIIIALFHNTPLWVIVFTAMLLLIFIIYQGGVEGIGRLSEIIGPIVLLMITFVIILNVGNMNWDYMRPIYHDSGWLPILKGSYTPVAAFFGEAVMMMMFVFFMDKPEQASSRAMLGVGLAVFMVTIGTLAVILTFGPNLS
;
A
#
# COMPACT_ATOMS: atom_id res chain seq x y z
N SER A 1 15.17 -7.03 16.90
CA SER A 1 15.95 -7.14 15.65
C SER A 1 17.27 -7.82 15.95
N LEU A 2 17.57 -8.91 15.24
CA LEU A 2 18.84 -9.65 15.37
C LEU A 2 20.04 -8.84 14.84
N TYR A 3 19.77 -7.83 14.01
CA TYR A 3 20.78 -7.00 13.37
C TYR A 3 20.40 -5.50 13.49
N PRO A 4 20.52 -4.91 14.67
CA PRO A 4 20.22 -3.50 14.88
C PRO A 4 21.22 -2.64 14.11
N LYS A 5 20.72 -1.58 13.46
CA LYS A 5 21.53 -0.61 12.70
C LYS A 5 22.14 -1.10 11.39
N GLN A 6 21.64 -2.20 10.81
CA GLN A 6 22.00 -2.60 9.45
C GLN A 6 20.87 -2.27 8.48
N THR A 7 21.24 -1.76 7.32
CA THR A 7 20.29 -1.58 6.21
C THR A 7 19.86 -2.94 5.65
N LEU A 8 18.73 -3.00 4.95
CA LEU A 8 18.25 -4.23 4.33
C LEU A 8 19.31 -4.88 3.42
N ILE A 9 20.12 -4.07 2.73
CA ILE A 9 21.19 -4.52 1.86
C ILE A 9 22.32 -5.16 2.67
N GLU A 10 22.76 -4.52 3.74
CA GLU A 10 23.83 -5.04 4.64
C GLU A 10 23.40 -6.33 5.32
N PHE A 11 22.17 -6.35 5.86
CA PHE A 11 21.57 -7.53 6.45
C PHE A 11 21.50 -8.71 5.47
N SER A 12 21.04 -8.48 4.23
CA SER A 12 21.00 -9.53 3.22
C SER A 12 22.38 -10.07 2.87
N GLN A 13 23.40 -9.21 2.82
CA GLN A 13 24.78 -9.61 2.59
C GLN A 13 25.37 -10.38 3.78
N THR A 14 24.96 -10.07 5.00
CA THR A 14 25.40 -10.77 6.21
C THR A 14 24.89 -12.23 6.24
N ILE A 15 23.65 -12.44 5.78
CA ILE A 15 23.04 -13.80 5.79
C ILE A 15 23.45 -14.63 4.58
N LEU A 16 23.42 -14.02 3.38
CA LEU A 16 23.51 -14.75 2.11
C LEU A 16 24.89 -14.58 1.43
N GLY A 17 25.77 -13.78 2.05
CA GLY A 17 27.04 -13.43 1.46
C GLY A 17 26.94 -12.24 0.48
N LYS A 18 28.13 -11.66 0.19
CA LYS A 18 28.24 -10.38 -0.51
C LYS A 18 27.59 -10.34 -1.91
N TRP A 19 27.68 -11.44 -2.67
CA TRP A 19 27.17 -11.51 -4.04
C TRP A 19 25.68 -11.87 -4.09
N LEU A 20 25.28 -12.92 -3.40
CA LEU A 20 23.89 -13.37 -3.38
C LEU A 20 22.96 -12.33 -2.70
N GLY A 21 23.43 -11.68 -1.62
CA GLY A 21 22.67 -10.64 -0.95
C GLY A 21 22.38 -9.44 -1.87
N LYS A 22 23.36 -9.01 -2.69
CA LYS A 22 23.13 -7.95 -3.67
C LYS A 22 22.20 -8.37 -4.81
N LEU A 23 22.40 -9.58 -5.34
CA LEU A 23 21.62 -10.09 -6.45
C LEU A 23 20.13 -10.22 -6.09
N LEU A 24 19.82 -10.65 -4.88
CA LEU A 24 18.45 -10.75 -4.39
C LEU A 24 17.77 -9.41 -4.17
N MET A 25 18.51 -8.33 -3.96
CA MET A 25 17.92 -6.99 -3.82
C MET A 25 17.47 -6.39 -5.16
N ILE A 26 18.05 -6.80 -6.29
CA ILE A 26 17.70 -6.25 -7.61
C ILE A 26 16.20 -6.45 -7.94
N PRO A 27 15.62 -7.65 -7.84
CA PRO A 27 14.17 -7.84 -8.08
C PRO A 27 13.29 -7.00 -7.16
N TYR A 28 13.69 -6.82 -5.88
CA TYR A 28 12.94 -5.97 -4.95
C TYR A 28 12.94 -4.51 -5.37
N PHE A 29 14.09 -3.94 -5.73
CA PHE A 29 14.15 -2.57 -6.23
C PHE A 29 13.35 -2.38 -7.52
N PHE A 30 13.42 -3.34 -8.43
CA PHE A 30 12.62 -3.30 -9.64
C PHE A 30 11.12 -3.38 -9.34
N GLY A 31 10.71 -4.26 -8.44
CA GLY A 31 9.33 -4.37 -7.99
C GLY A 31 8.82 -3.08 -7.35
N TRP A 32 9.59 -2.46 -6.45
CA TRP A 32 9.22 -1.19 -5.83
C TRP A 32 9.12 -0.05 -6.84
N TYR A 33 10.03 -0.01 -7.81
CA TYR A 33 9.96 0.97 -8.90
C TYR A 33 8.67 0.81 -9.71
N MET A 34 8.26 -0.42 -10.01
CA MET A 34 7.01 -0.71 -10.69
C MET A 34 5.79 -0.31 -9.85
N ILE A 35 5.80 -0.59 -8.55
CA ILE A 35 4.72 -0.19 -7.62
C ILE A 35 4.57 1.34 -7.60
N ILE A 36 5.67 2.08 -7.47
CA ILE A 36 5.64 3.55 -7.49
C ILE A 36 5.01 4.05 -8.79
N TRP A 37 5.42 3.49 -9.94
CA TRP A 37 4.90 3.89 -11.24
C TRP A 37 3.39 3.67 -11.36
N ILE A 38 2.92 2.49 -10.97
CA ILE A 38 1.51 2.13 -10.99
C ILE A 38 0.72 3.06 -10.05
N THR A 39 1.18 3.23 -8.81
CA THR A 39 0.49 4.06 -7.81
C THR A 39 0.37 5.52 -8.24
N VAL A 40 1.42 6.10 -8.79
CA VAL A 40 1.40 7.49 -9.27
C VAL A 40 0.47 7.64 -10.47
N ARG A 41 0.43 6.64 -11.36
CA ARG A 41 -0.49 6.62 -12.50
C ARG A 41 -1.95 6.52 -12.05
N GLU A 42 -2.27 5.57 -11.18
CA GLU A 42 -3.63 5.39 -10.63
C GLU A 42 -4.10 6.65 -9.89
N PHE A 43 -3.21 7.26 -9.10
CA PHE A 43 -3.48 8.54 -8.46
C PHE A 43 -3.81 9.62 -9.49
N GLY A 44 -3.03 9.72 -10.56
CA GLY A 44 -3.28 10.69 -11.64
C GLY A 44 -4.61 10.46 -12.34
N GLU A 45 -4.96 9.22 -12.67
CA GLU A 45 -6.23 8.85 -13.27
C GLU A 45 -7.41 9.17 -12.33
N PHE A 46 -7.28 8.88 -11.03
CA PHE A 46 -8.28 9.25 -10.03
C PHE A 46 -8.51 10.77 -9.97
N ILE A 47 -7.44 11.55 -9.96
CA ILE A 47 -7.54 13.02 -9.92
C ILE A 47 -8.21 13.58 -11.18
N ILE A 48 -7.95 13.00 -12.36
CA ILE A 48 -8.63 13.38 -13.60
C ILE A 48 -10.13 13.12 -13.48
N ILE A 49 -10.51 11.93 -13.06
CA ILE A 49 -11.92 11.54 -12.95
C ILE A 49 -12.64 12.36 -11.87
N ALA A 50 -11.99 12.65 -10.76
CA ALA A 50 -12.63 13.31 -9.63
C ALA A 50 -12.67 14.85 -9.75
N LEU A 51 -11.63 15.47 -10.33
CA LEU A 51 -11.43 16.93 -10.23
C LEU A 51 -11.10 17.60 -11.56
N PHE A 52 -10.26 17.02 -12.41
CA PHE A 52 -9.65 17.70 -13.54
C PHE A 52 -9.90 16.99 -14.88
N HIS A 53 -11.15 16.80 -15.25
CA HIS A 53 -11.58 16.02 -16.42
C HIS A 53 -10.89 16.39 -17.75
N ASN A 54 -10.44 17.63 -17.91
CA ASN A 54 -9.82 18.13 -19.15
C ASN A 54 -8.29 18.24 -19.05
N THR A 55 -7.68 17.82 -17.94
CA THR A 55 -6.24 17.95 -17.76
C THR A 55 -5.52 16.67 -18.22
N PRO A 56 -4.48 16.77 -19.06
CA PRO A 56 -3.72 15.58 -19.46
C PRO A 56 -3.07 14.88 -18.27
N LEU A 57 -3.07 13.54 -18.28
CA LEU A 57 -2.53 12.70 -17.21
C LEU A 57 -1.09 13.08 -16.83
N TRP A 58 -0.25 13.32 -17.82
CA TRP A 58 1.17 13.66 -17.60
C TRP A 58 1.37 14.91 -16.74
N VAL A 59 0.49 15.91 -16.84
CA VAL A 59 0.56 17.15 -16.05
C VAL A 59 0.36 16.84 -14.57
N ILE A 60 -0.63 16.01 -14.25
CA ILE A 60 -0.94 15.63 -12.87
C ILE A 60 0.18 14.76 -12.30
N VAL A 61 0.62 13.74 -13.05
CA VAL A 61 1.73 12.87 -12.66
C VAL A 61 3.01 13.68 -12.44
N PHE A 62 3.35 14.59 -13.36
CA PHE A 62 4.53 15.43 -13.23
C PHE A 62 4.46 16.34 -12.01
N THR A 63 3.32 16.97 -11.77
CA THR A 63 3.11 17.82 -10.58
C THR A 63 3.22 17.03 -9.28
N ALA A 64 2.61 15.85 -9.23
CA ALA A 64 2.70 14.96 -8.08
C ALA A 64 4.16 14.53 -7.81
N MET A 65 4.90 14.17 -8.85
CA MET A 65 6.32 13.81 -8.73
C MET A 65 7.18 14.98 -8.25
N LEU A 66 6.94 16.20 -8.74
CA LEU A 66 7.64 17.40 -8.26
C LEU A 66 7.35 17.66 -6.78
N LEU A 67 6.11 17.51 -6.33
CA LEU A 67 5.75 17.65 -4.92
C LEU A 67 6.46 16.60 -4.06
N LEU A 68 6.50 15.34 -4.48
CA LEU A 68 7.20 14.28 -3.76
C LEU A 68 8.72 14.55 -3.69
N ILE A 69 9.33 14.97 -4.79
CA ILE A 69 10.76 15.36 -4.83
C ILE A 69 11.01 16.53 -3.86
N PHE A 70 10.15 17.53 -3.86
CA PHE A 70 10.26 18.68 -2.96
C PHE A 70 10.19 18.27 -1.49
N ILE A 71 9.24 17.41 -1.11
CA ILE A 71 9.09 16.90 0.26
C ILE A 71 10.33 16.12 0.69
N ILE A 72 10.85 15.25 -0.19
CA ILE A 72 12.04 14.46 0.08
C ILE A 72 13.28 15.36 0.21
N TYR A 73 13.40 16.36 -0.63
CA TYR A 73 14.52 17.32 -0.61
C TYR A 73 14.55 18.14 0.67
N GLN A 74 13.38 18.58 1.14
CA GLN A 74 13.25 19.42 2.34
C GLN A 74 13.40 18.63 3.65
N GLY A 75 12.80 17.46 3.74
CA GLY A 75 12.66 16.72 5.00
C GLY A 75 13.27 15.31 5.00
N GLY A 76 13.78 14.83 3.89
CA GLY A 76 14.28 13.45 3.77
C GLY A 76 13.25 12.41 4.21
N VAL A 77 13.72 11.31 4.80
CA VAL A 77 12.87 10.24 5.33
C VAL A 77 11.99 10.71 6.50
N GLU A 78 12.50 11.63 7.31
CA GLU A 78 11.74 12.21 8.44
C GLU A 78 10.57 13.06 7.93
N GLY A 79 10.75 13.81 6.85
CA GLY A 79 9.67 14.59 6.21
C GLY A 79 8.52 13.69 5.72
N ILE A 80 8.84 12.53 5.14
CA ILE A 80 7.84 11.53 4.75
C ILE A 80 7.10 11.00 5.98
N GLY A 81 7.81 10.67 7.05
CA GLY A 81 7.22 10.21 8.30
C GLY A 81 6.22 11.21 8.88
N ARG A 82 6.63 12.47 9.03
CA ARG A 82 5.77 13.55 9.55
C ARG A 82 4.53 13.79 8.68
N LEU A 83 4.69 13.75 7.36
CA LEU A 83 3.56 13.87 6.45
C LEU A 83 2.57 12.71 6.61
N SER A 84 3.08 11.49 6.76
CA SER A 84 2.26 10.29 6.97
C SER A 84 1.50 10.32 8.30
N GLU A 85 2.07 10.89 9.36
CA GLU A 85 1.41 11.08 10.66
C GLU A 85 0.19 12.02 10.57
N ILE A 86 0.23 12.99 9.66
CA ILE A 86 -0.89 13.93 9.44
C ILE A 86 -1.91 13.33 8.47
N ILE A 87 -1.45 12.86 7.31
CA ILE A 87 -2.33 12.38 6.24
C ILE A 87 -2.98 11.05 6.60
N GLY A 88 -2.25 10.14 7.26
CA GLY A 88 -2.75 8.81 7.60
C GLY A 88 -4.09 8.83 8.35
N PRO A 89 -4.21 9.50 9.50
CA PRO A 89 -5.48 9.62 10.21
C PRO A 89 -6.59 10.28 9.40
N ILE A 90 -6.26 11.29 8.60
CA ILE A 90 -7.25 11.99 7.74
C ILE A 90 -7.81 11.00 6.71
N VAL A 91 -6.96 10.23 6.04
CA VAL A 91 -7.39 9.22 5.05
C VAL A 91 -8.25 8.15 5.70
N LEU A 92 -7.87 7.65 6.88
CA LEU A 92 -8.66 6.66 7.62
C LEU A 92 -10.04 7.21 7.99
N LEU A 93 -10.13 8.45 8.46
CA LEU A 93 -11.39 9.11 8.76
C LEU A 93 -12.25 9.28 7.50
N MET A 94 -11.66 9.71 6.39
CA MET A 94 -12.37 9.87 5.12
C MET A 94 -12.93 8.54 4.60
N ILE A 95 -12.14 7.47 4.61
CA ILE A 95 -12.60 6.13 4.20
C ILE A 95 -13.75 5.69 5.09
N THR A 96 -13.61 5.82 6.41
CA THR A 96 -14.66 5.45 7.37
C THR A 96 -15.95 6.25 7.12
N PHE A 97 -15.82 7.55 6.88
CA PHE A 97 -16.96 8.43 6.59
C PHE A 97 -17.67 8.04 5.30
N VAL A 98 -16.92 7.75 4.23
CA VAL A 98 -17.49 7.28 2.95
C VAL A 98 -18.24 5.95 3.15
N ILE A 99 -17.68 5.01 3.91
CA ILE A 99 -18.36 3.73 4.20
C ILE A 99 -19.68 3.97 4.96
N ILE A 100 -19.67 4.82 5.99
CA ILE A 100 -20.87 5.14 6.77
C ILE A 100 -21.97 5.76 5.89
N LEU A 101 -21.61 6.70 5.02
CA LEU A 101 -22.56 7.33 4.08
C LEU A 101 -23.18 6.35 3.09
N ASN A 102 -22.45 5.28 2.74
CA ASN A 102 -22.92 4.27 1.80
C ASN A 102 -23.68 3.11 2.44
N VAL A 103 -23.76 3.01 3.77
CA VAL A 103 -24.46 1.90 4.46
C VAL A 103 -25.91 1.74 3.97
N GLY A 104 -26.61 2.86 3.70
CA GLY A 104 -27.99 2.83 3.20
C GLY A 104 -28.14 2.29 1.77
N ASN A 105 -27.07 2.28 0.98
CA ASN A 105 -27.05 1.80 -0.40
C ASN A 105 -26.53 0.36 -0.52
N MET A 106 -26.11 -0.26 0.59
CA MET A 106 -25.55 -1.59 0.60
C MET A 106 -26.62 -2.66 0.46
N ASN A 107 -26.45 -3.55 -0.51
CA ASN A 107 -27.32 -4.71 -0.72
C ASN A 107 -26.57 -6.00 -0.37
N TRP A 108 -27.00 -6.66 0.70
CA TRP A 108 -26.39 -7.91 1.18
C TRP A 108 -26.56 -9.09 0.21
N ASP A 109 -27.52 -9.03 -0.70
CA ASP A 109 -27.72 -10.07 -1.72
C ASP A 109 -26.58 -10.13 -2.71
N TYR A 110 -25.81 -9.04 -2.87
CA TYR A 110 -24.62 -9.01 -3.73
C TYR A 110 -23.46 -9.89 -3.22
N MET A 111 -23.51 -10.30 -1.95
CA MET A 111 -22.56 -11.27 -1.43
C MET A 111 -22.89 -12.73 -1.77
N ARG A 112 -24.06 -13.00 -2.34
CA ARG A 112 -24.50 -14.37 -2.67
C ARG A 112 -24.43 -14.61 -4.18
N PRO A 113 -23.91 -15.78 -4.61
CA PRO A 113 -23.37 -16.91 -3.84
C PRO A 113 -21.85 -16.78 -3.62
N ILE A 114 -21.37 -16.82 -2.39
CA ILE A 114 -19.94 -16.64 -2.06
C ILE A 114 -19.10 -17.86 -2.43
N TYR A 115 -19.67 -19.05 -2.48
CA TYR A 115 -18.91 -20.29 -2.52
C TYR A 115 -19.41 -21.32 -3.56
N HIS A 116 -20.65 -21.21 -3.97
CA HIS A 116 -21.38 -22.28 -4.64
C HIS A 116 -20.92 -22.52 -6.09
N ASP A 117 -20.49 -21.47 -6.80
CA ASP A 117 -20.30 -21.57 -8.26
C ASP A 117 -18.88 -21.97 -8.70
N SER A 118 -17.87 -21.74 -7.87
CA SER A 118 -16.46 -21.84 -8.32
C SER A 118 -15.54 -22.64 -7.41
N GLY A 119 -15.95 -23.03 -6.21
CA GLY A 119 -15.13 -23.74 -5.24
C GLY A 119 -13.96 -22.91 -4.67
N TRP A 120 -13.01 -23.57 -4.00
CA TRP A 120 -11.88 -22.93 -3.33
C TRP A 120 -10.77 -22.44 -4.25
N LEU A 121 -10.60 -23.04 -5.42
CA LEU A 121 -9.46 -22.78 -6.30
C LEU A 121 -9.42 -21.34 -6.84
N PRO A 122 -10.51 -20.72 -7.31
CA PRO A 122 -10.54 -19.33 -7.71
C PRO A 122 -10.25 -18.36 -6.55
N ILE A 123 -10.73 -18.68 -5.34
CA ILE A 123 -10.45 -17.87 -4.13
C ILE A 123 -8.95 -17.84 -3.84
N LEU A 124 -8.31 -19.01 -3.85
CA LEU A 124 -6.85 -19.12 -3.65
C LEU A 124 -6.07 -18.41 -4.75
N LYS A 125 -6.48 -18.54 -6.00
CA LYS A 125 -5.85 -17.83 -7.12
C LYS A 125 -6.04 -16.31 -7.01
N GLY A 126 -7.22 -15.85 -6.65
CA GLY A 126 -7.51 -14.42 -6.47
C GLY A 126 -6.77 -13.80 -5.29
N SER A 127 -6.51 -14.55 -4.22
CA SER A 127 -5.78 -14.07 -3.05
C SER A 127 -4.28 -13.92 -3.28
N TYR A 128 -3.70 -14.58 -4.28
CA TYR A 128 -2.26 -14.57 -4.53
C TYR A 128 -1.71 -13.16 -4.82
N THR A 129 -2.39 -12.40 -5.66
CA THR A 129 -1.93 -11.04 -6.04
C THR A 129 -1.95 -10.05 -4.88
N PRO A 130 -3.04 -9.89 -4.10
CA PRO A 130 -3.03 -9.03 -2.92
C PRO A 130 -2.00 -9.45 -1.88
N VAL A 131 -1.89 -10.74 -1.61
CA VAL A 131 -0.91 -11.27 -0.66
C VAL A 131 0.51 -10.93 -1.09
N ALA A 132 0.86 -11.13 -2.37
CA ALA A 132 2.19 -10.80 -2.89
C ALA A 132 2.49 -9.30 -2.79
N ALA A 133 1.50 -8.43 -3.07
CA ALA A 133 1.64 -6.98 -2.94
C ALA A 133 1.91 -6.58 -1.48
N PHE A 134 1.10 -7.03 -0.53
CA PHE A 134 1.30 -6.72 0.90
C PHE A 134 2.63 -7.25 1.46
N PHE A 135 3.08 -8.43 1.04
CA PHE A 135 4.40 -8.93 1.44
C PHE A 135 5.54 -8.06 0.89
N GLY A 136 5.44 -7.58 -0.34
CA GLY A 136 6.42 -6.66 -0.92
C GLY A 136 6.54 -5.36 -0.14
N GLU A 137 5.41 -4.78 0.28
CA GLU A 137 5.36 -3.57 1.11
C GLU A 137 5.89 -3.81 2.53
N ALA A 138 5.59 -4.97 3.13
CA ALA A 138 6.12 -5.32 4.45
C ALA A 138 7.65 -5.41 4.46
N VAL A 139 8.27 -5.92 3.39
CA VAL A 139 9.74 -5.92 3.23
C VAL A 139 10.27 -4.47 3.14
N MET A 140 9.56 -3.57 2.45
CA MET A 140 9.93 -2.15 2.39
C MET A 140 9.94 -1.49 3.78
N MET A 141 9.01 -1.86 4.66
CA MET A 141 9.00 -1.35 6.04
C MET A 141 10.28 -1.67 6.81
N MET A 142 10.96 -2.78 6.49
CA MET A 142 12.23 -3.14 7.13
C MET A 142 13.34 -2.12 6.84
N MET A 143 13.26 -1.37 5.74
CA MET A 143 14.23 -0.29 5.45
C MET A 143 14.07 0.88 6.40
N PHE A 144 12.85 1.16 6.87
CA PHE A 144 12.58 2.26 7.79
C PHE A 144 13.00 1.97 9.23
N VAL A 145 13.18 0.69 9.60
CA VAL A 145 13.65 0.29 10.93
C VAL A 145 15.01 0.90 11.27
N PHE A 146 15.86 1.10 10.27
CA PHE A 146 17.18 1.73 10.43
C PHE A 146 17.07 3.17 10.96
N PHE A 147 16.01 3.90 10.62
CA PHE A 147 15.78 5.29 10.98
C PHE A 147 14.97 5.46 12.28
N MET A 148 14.58 4.36 12.93
CA MET A 148 13.77 4.41 14.15
C MET A 148 14.65 4.62 15.40
N ASP A 149 14.21 5.49 16.30
CA ASP A 149 14.85 5.70 17.63
C ASP A 149 14.74 4.44 18.51
N LYS A 150 13.67 3.68 18.39
CA LYS A 150 13.38 2.46 19.16
C LYS A 150 13.10 1.27 18.24
N PRO A 151 14.15 0.69 17.64
CA PRO A 151 13.99 -0.41 16.67
C PRO A 151 13.39 -1.68 17.29
N GLU A 152 13.45 -1.88 18.60
CA GLU A 152 12.80 -2.98 19.31
C GLU A 152 11.27 -2.94 19.21
N GLN A 153 10.68 -1.76 19.04
CA GLN A 153 9.23 -1.58 18.89
C GLN A 153 8.78 -1.70 17.42
N ALA A 154 9.70 -1.78 16.48
CA ALA A 154 9.40 -1.78 15.04
C ALA A 154 8.42 -2.91 14.66
N SER A 155 8.66 -4.13 15.14
CA SER A 155 7.81 -5.28 14.82
C SER A 155 6.36 -5.09 15.30
N SER A 156 6.17 -4.69 16.56
CA SER A 156 4.83 -4.50 17.13
C SER A 156 4.08 -3.37 16.43
N ARG A 157 4.76 -2.25 16.17
CA ARG A 157 4.14 -1.09 15.49
C ARG A 157 3.85 -1.39 14.02
N ALA A 158 4.74 -2.09 13.33
CA ALA A 158 4.50 -2.54 11.96
C ALA A 158 3.30 -3.51 11.88
N MET A 159 3.20 -4.47 12.79
CA MET A 159 2.05 -5.40 12.86
C MET A 159 0.73 -4.65 13.08
N LEU A 160 0.70 -3.66 13.96
CA LEU A 160 -0.49 -2.84 14.18
C LEU A 160 -0.84 -2.02 12.93
N GLY A 161 0.14 -1.38 12.29
CA GLY A 161 -0.06 -0.60 11.07
C GLY A 161 -0.57 -1.45 9.91
N VAL A 162 0.08 -2.59 9.64
CA VAL A 162 -0.36 -3.54 8.61
C VAL A 162 -1.73 -4.11 8.93
N GLY A 163 -1.97 -4.51 10.19
CA GLY A 163 -3.27 -5.02 10.62
C GLY A 163 -4.40 -4.01 10.39
N LEU A 164 -4.18 -2.74 10.73
CA LEU A 164 -5.14 -1.67 10.48
C LEU A 164 -5.35 -1.44 8.98
N ALA A 165 -4.29 -1.43 8.18
CA ALA A 165 -4.39 -1.27 6.73
C ALA A 165 -5.18 -2.41 6.09
N VAL A 166 -4.86 -3.67 6.41
CA VAL A 166 -5.59 -4.85 5.91
C VAL A 166 -7.05 -4.81 6.33
N PHE A 167 -7.34 -4.44 7.57
CA PHE A 167 -8.71 -4.30 8.07
C PHE A 167 -9.49 -3.25 7.28
N MET A 168 -8.92 -2.07 7.06
CA MET A 168 -9.56 -0.98 6.29
C MET A 168 -9.77 -1.34 4.82
N VAL A 169 -8.78 -1.97 4.19
CA VAL A 169 -8.91 -2.45 2.80
C VAL A 169 -10.00 -3.51 2.69
N THR A 170 -10.08 -4.44 3.64
CA THR A 170 -11.11 -5.48 3.65
C THR A 170 -12.51 -4.87 3.77
N ILE A 171 -12.72 -3.95 4.72
CA ILE A 171 -14.02 -3.28 4.89
C ILE A 171 -14.35 -2.43 3.68
N GLY A 172 -13.38 -1.69 3.13
CA GLY A 172 -13.56 -0.88 1.93
C GLY A 172 -13.97 -1.74 0.73
N THR A 173 -13.29 -2.87 0.50
CA THR A 173 -13.64 -3.80 -0.57
C THR A 173 -15.03 -4.39 -0.39
N LEU A 174 -15.39 -4.79 0.84
CA LEU A 174 -16.74 -5.26 1.13
C LEU A 174 -17.78 -4.17 0.86
N ALA A 175 -17.54 -2.93 1.27
CA ALA A 175 -18.44 -1.82 1.02
C ALA A 175 -18.65 -1.58 -0.49
N VAL A 176 -17.60 -1.65 -1.29
CA VAL A 176 -17.68 -1.53 -2.76
C VAL A 176 -18.51 -2.68 -3.35
N ILE A 177 -18.25 -3.91 -2.97
CA ILE A 177 -19.01 -5.08 -3.46
C ILE A 177 -20.49 -4.97 -3.08
N LEU A 178 -20.79 -4.60 -1.83
CA LEU A 178 -22.17 -4.45 -1.34
C LEU A 178 -22.93 -3.29 -2.01
N THR A 179 -22.22 -2.26 -2.47
CA THR A 179 -22.84 -1.09 -3.12
C THR A 179 -23.03 -1.30 -4.62
N PHE A 180 -22.03 -1.86 -5.30
CA PHE A 180 -22.01 -1.94 -6.76
C PHE A 180 -22.25 -3.35 -7.30
N GLY A 181 -22.16 -4.37 -6.45
CA GLY A 181 -22.29 -5.77 -6.85
C GLY A 181 -20.98 -6.37 -7.40
N PRO A 182 -20.99 -7.69 -7.67
CA PRO A 182 -19.79 -8.42 -8.10
C PRO A 182 -19.40 -8.17 -9.57
N ASN A 183 -20.23 -7.52 -10.37
CA ASN A 183 -20.04 -7.29 -11.80
C ASN A 183 -19.42 -5.92 -12.13
N LEU A 184 -18.61 -5.40 -11.24
CA LEU A 184 -17.73 -4.28 -11.54
C LEU A 184 -16.59 -4.77 -12.44
N SER A 185 -16.85 -4.90 -13.71
CA SER A 185 -15.87 -5.15 -14.75
C SER A 185 -15.69 -3.91 -15.60
#